data_bd9d7bcd84e54fdb8e59054d33f3e85d
#
_entry.id   bd9d7bcd84e54fdb8e59054d33f3e85d
#
_cell.length_a   1.000
_cell.length_b   1.000
_cell.length_c   1.000
_cell.angle_alpha   90.00
_cell.angle_beta   90.00
_cell.angle_gamma   90.00
#
_symmetry.space_group_name_H-M   'P 1'
#
loop_
_entity.id
_entity.type
_entity.pdbx_description
1 polymer ?
#
loop_
_entity_poly.entity_id
_entity_poly.type
_entity_poly.pdbx_seq_one_letter_code
_entity_poly.pdbx_strand_id
1 'polypeptide(L)'
;KTLLSILTIACLLFLSCSDDDDFSQINDDQEITDPTEEEPITIDLSENFGNEVSRNFIGQIVDANQNPIPDVAIEIADITTTTDDNGVFILNEASVYENFAYIKASKPGYINGSRALIPTEGINHIRIMLLEKNIAATIESGTSSVVTNENGASVEFDGNFINDETEETYTGNIKVSFHYLNPEDSNMTSQMPGMLYAANADNEERMLQTFGLSPMSATFGFAGH
;
A
#
# COMPACT_ATOMS: atom_id res chain seq x y z
N LYS A 1 8.12 31.39 66.36
CA LYS A 1 9.09 32.49 66.18
C LYS A 1 9.23 32.66 64.68
N THR A 2 8.46 33.60 64.02
CA THR A 2 8.82 34.97 63.66
C THR A 2 9.93 34.99 62.63
N LEU A 3 9.78 35.56 61.48
CA LEU A 3 9.37 36.86 60.93
C LEU A 3 9.36 36.70 59.37
N LEU A 4 8.40 37.02 58.55
CA LEU A 4 7.97 38.35 58.11
C LEU A 4 9.06 39.26 57.56
N SER A 5 9.08 39.51 56.25
CA SER A 5 9.45 40.76 55.55
C SER A 5 9.22 40.56 54.06
N ILE A 6 8.24 41.05 53.37
CA ILE A 6 7.89 42.39 52.88
C ILE A 6 9.08 43.19 52.40
N LEU A 7 9.12 43.41 51.07
CA LEU A 7 9.38 44.71 50.42
C LEU A 7 9.42 44.56 48.90
N THR A 8 8.36 44.95 48.18
CA THR A 8 8.10 46.22 47.48
C THR A 8 9.03 46.52 46.29
N ILE A 9 8.39 46.54 45.14
CA ILE A 9 8.31 47.62 44.11
C ILE A 9 9.62 48.12 43.51
N ALA A 10 9.75 47.95 42.19
CA ALA A 10 10.20 49.04 41.31
C ALA A 10 9.66 48.83 39.90
N CYS A 11 8.65 49.61 39.60
CA CYS A 11 8.21 49.99 38.27
C CYS A 11 9.33 50.77 37.57
N LEU A 12 9.73 50.42 36.37
CA LEU A 12 10.41 51.33 35.46
C LEU A 12 9.78 51.21 34.07
N LEU A 13 8.99 52.22 33.80
CA LEU A 13 8.51 52.64 32.50
C LEU A 13 9.67 53.03 31.60
N PHE A 14 9.76 52.42 30.44
CA PHE A 14 10.36 53.10 29.29
C PHE A 14 9.32 53.24 28.20
N LEU A 15 8.80 54.46 28.12
CA LEU A 15 8.20 55.05 26.95
C LEU A 15 9.31 55.35 25.97
N SER A 16 9.20 54.90 24.77
CA SER A 16 9.77 55.56 23.57
C SER A 16 9.21 54.82 22.37
N CYS A 17 8.59 55.46 21.66
CA CYS A 17 8.53 56.35 20.51
C CYS A 17 7.68 55.73 19.41
N SER A 18 6.72 56.52 19.08
CA SER A 18 5.99 56.50 17.82
C SER A 18 6.94 56.52 16.62
N ASP A 19 6.64 55.69 15.65
CA ASP A 19 6.76 56.14 14.27
C ASP A 19 5.50 55.72 13.54
N ASP A 20 4.85 56.71 12.97
CA ASP A 20 3.75 56.63 12.04
C ASP A 20 4.22 55.89 10.79
N ASP A 21 3.67 54.75 10.51
CA ASP A 21 3.67 54.19 9.17
C ASP A 21 2.25 53.74 8.80
N ASP A 22 1.68 54.60 8.02
CA ASP A 22 0.66 54.51 6.99
C ASP A 22 0.06 53.06 6.82
N PHE A 23 -1.02 52.82 7.55
CA PHE A 23 -1.89 51.66 7.29
C PHE A 23 -2.77 52.03 6.08
N SER A 24 -2.20 51.92 4.88
CA SER A 24 -2.97 51.95 3.65
C SER A 24 -3.93 50.77 3.63
N GLN A 25 -5.20 51.07 3.52
CA GLN A 25 -6.33 50.17 3.35
C GLN A 25 -6.02 49.14 2.28
N ILE A 26 -5.84 47.90 2.72
CA ILE A 26 -5.91 46.76 1.81
C ILE A 26 -7.39 46.56 1.53
N ASN A 27 -7.76 46.90 0.29
CA ASN A 27 -9.06 46.58 -0.26
C ASN A 27 -9.28 45.07 -0.14
N ASP A 28 -10.30 44.72 0.58
CA ASP A 28 -10.84 43.37 0.74
C ASP A 28 -11.64 43.04 -0.54
N ASP A 29 -10.91 42.77 -1.63
CA ASP A 29 -11.37 42.13 -2.86
C ASP A 29 -10.31 41.15 -3.32
N GLN A 30 -9.94 40.22 -2.44
CA GLN A 30 -9.37 38.96 -2.86
C GLN A 30 -10.53 38.00 -3.14
N GLU A 31 -10.87 37.94 -4.40
CA GLU A 31 -11.57 36.88 -5.04
C GLU A 31 -10.96 35.56 -4.50
N ILE A 32 -11.73 34.80 -3.70
CA ILE A 32 -11.38 33.46 -3.28
C ILE A 32 -11.38 32.66 -4.59
N THR A 33 -10.20 32.56 -5.20
CA THR A 33 -10.00 31.57 -6.26
C THR A 33 -10.22 30.22 -5.60
N ASP A 34 -11.28 29.56 -6.02
CA ASP A 34 -11.58 28.16 -5.79
C ASP A 34 -10.28 27.35 -5.89
N PRO A 35 -9.97 26.46 -4.94
CA PRO A 35 -8.77 25.64 -5.04
C PRO A 35 -8.82 24.93 -6.39
N THR A 36 -7.91 25.31 -7.27
CA THR A 36 -7.69 24.61 -8.54
C THR A 36 -7.60 23.14 -8.20
N GLU A 37 -8.53 22.34 -8.66
CA GLU A 37 -8.46 20.87 -8.65
C GLU A 37 -7.08 20.55 -9.27
N GLU A 38 -6.12 20.15 -8.44
CA GLU A 38 -4.84 19.69 -8.95
C GLU A 38 -5.13 18.41 -9.75
N GLU A 39 -5.02 18.51 -11.07
CA GLU A 39 -5.07 17.35 -11.94
C GLU A 39 -4.14 16.28 -11.37
N PRO A 40 -4.58 15.01 -11.25
CA PRO A 40 -3.75 13.96 -10.70
C PRO A 40 -2.46 13.90 -11.53
N ILE A 41 -1.32 14.02 -10.84
CA ILE A 41 0.00 13.91 -11.47
C ILE A 41 0.13 12.47 -11.99
N THR A 42 -0.11 12.28 -13.27
CA THR A 42 0.18 11.02 -13.94
C THR A 42 1.70 10.90 -14.05
N ILE A 43 2.29 10.07 -13.20
CA ILE A 43 3.71 9.74 -13.28
C ILE A 43 3.88 8.82 -14.49
N ASP A 44 4.50 9.33 -15.55
CA ASP A 44 4.89 8.50 -16.70
C ASP A 44 6.15 7.72 -16.34
N LEU A 45 5.99 6.43 -16.04
CA LEU A 45 7.08 5.50 -15.73
C LEU A 45 7.70 4.89 -16.98
N SER A 46 7.24 5.25 -18.18
CA SER A 46 7.71 4.69 -19.44
C SER A 46 9.21 4.93 -19.68
N GLU A 47 9.77 6.03 -19.19
CA GLU A 47 11.22 6.29 -19.26
C GLU A 47 12.03 5.22 -18.51
N ASN A 48 11.49 4.67 -17.41
CA ASN A 48 12.18 3.66 -16.60
C ASN A 48 11.92 2.25 -17.11
N PHE A 49 10.74 2.00 -17.69
CA PHE A 49 10.31 0.67 -18.10
C PHE A 49 10.63 0.35 -19.57
N GLY A 50 11.04 1.33 -20.35
CA GLY A 50 11.31 1.18 -21.78
C GLY A 50 10.03 1.10 -22.61
N ASN A 51 10.17 0.66 -23.86
CA ASN A 51 9.04 0.56 -24.79
C ASN A 51 8.10 -0.59 -24.44
N GLU A 52 6.86 -0.50 -24.88
CA GLU A 52 5.90 -1.59 -24.82
C GLU A 52 6.30 -2.69 -25.81
N VAL A 53 6.27 -3.94 -25.34
CA VAL A 53 6.69 -5.13 -26.09
C VAL A 53 5.75 -6.30 -25.81
N SER A 54 5.59 -7.19 -26.80
CA SER A 54 4.82 -8.43 -26.62
C SER A 54 5.73 -9.56 -26.11
N ARG A 55 5.30 -10.29 -25.06
CA ARG A 55 6.06 -11.37 -24.44
C ARG A 55 5.17 -12.54 -24.07
N ASN A 56 5.80 -13.72 -23.97
CA ASN A 56 5.13 -14.96 -23.60
C ASN A 56 5.53 -15.38 -22.18
N PHE A 57 4.56 -15.87 -21.42
CA PHE A 57 4.73 -16.28 -20.03
C PHE A 57 4.14 -17.67 -19.81
N ILE A 58 4.83 -18.46 -19.01
CA ILE A 58 4.31 -19.69 -18.40
C ILE A 58 4.62 -19.63 -16.91
N GLY A 59 3.66 -20.00 -16.09
CA GLY A 59 3.90 -19.96 -14.66
C GLY A 59 3.12 -21.03 -13.90
N GLN A 60 3.47 -21.17 -12.63
CA GLN A 60 2.81 -22.06 -11.68
C GLN A 60 2.50 -21.31 -10.39
N ILE A 61 1.28 -21.50 -9.92
CA ILE A 61 0.81 -21.01 -8.63
C ILE A 61 0.78 -22.16 -7.63
N VAL A 62 1.36 -21.91 -6.45
CA VAL A 62 1.46 -22.89 -5.37
C VAL A 62 1.04 -22.30 -4.03
N ASP A 63 0.68 -23.14 -3.07
CA ASP A 63 0.50 -22.78 -1.67
C ASP A 63 1.84 -22.76 -0.89
N ALA A 64 1.79 -22.45 0.40
CA ALA A 64 2.96 -22.44 1.28
C ALA A 64 3.63 -23.85 1.43
N ASN A 65 2.91 -24.92 1.13
CA ASN A 65 3.40 -26.30 1.16
C ASN A 65 3.89 -26.77 -0.22
N GLN A 66 3.97 -25.88 -1.22
CA GLN A 66 4.36 -26.18 -2.59
C GLN A 66 3.33 -27.00 -3.38
N ASN A 67 2.10 -27.16 -2.90
CA ASN A 67 1.03 -27.79 -3.65
C ASN A 67 0.50 -26.84 -4.72
N PRO A 68 0.17 -27.34 -5.93
CA PRO A 68 -0.42 -26.51 -6.96
C PRO A 68 -1.81 -26.02 -6.57
N ILE A 69 -2.14 -24.77 -6.98
CA ILE A 69 -3.45 -24.19 -6.75
C ILE A 69 -4.16 -24.02 -8.11
N PRO A 70 -5.24 -24.77 -8.40
CA PRO A 70 -6.04 -24.59 -9.60
C PRO A 70 -6.94 -23.34 -9.51
N ASP A 71 -7.56 -22.96 -10.64
CA ASP A 71 -8.55 -21.90 -10.74
C ASP A 71 -8.12 -20.54 -10.11
N VAL A 72 -6.84 -20.24 -10.15
CA VAL A 72 -6.32 -18.92 -9.76
C VAL A 72 -6.46 -17.98 -10.92
N ALA A 73 -7.10 -16.83 -10.72
CA ALA A 73 -7.13 -15.77 -11.72
C ALA A 73 -5.75 -15.12 -11.83
N ILE A 74 -5.24 -15.08 -13.05
CA ILE A 74 -3.95 -14.47 -13.39
C ILE A 74 -4.22 -13.27 -14.29
N GLU A 75 -3.61 -12.14 -13.96
CA GLU A 75 -3.71 -10.89 -14.73
C GLU A 75 -2.31 -10.39 -15.06
N ILE A 76 -2.10 -10.02 -16.31
CA ILE A 76 -0.92 -9.29 -16.79
C ILE A 76 -1.40 -8.24 -17.80
N ALA A 77 -1.14 -6.98 -17.52
CA ALA A 77 -1.72 -5.87 -18.28
C ALA A 77 -3.25 -6.04 -18.42
N ASP A 78 -3.74 -6.13 -19.65
CA ASP A 78 -5.18 -6.30 -20.00
C ASP A 78 -5.58 -7.76 -20.24
N ILE A 79 -4.64 -8.71 -20.15
CA ILE A 79 -4.89 -10.13 -20.39
C ILE A 79 -5.12 -10.87 -19.08
N THR A 80 -6.16 -11.69 -19.06
CA THR A 80 -6.49 -12.56 -17.93
C THR A 80 -6.56 -14.02 -18.36
N THR A 81 -6.16 -14.93 -17.47
CA THR A 81 -6.34 -16.37 -17.61
C THR A 81 -6.53 -17.01 -16.24
N THR A 82 -6.70 -18.33 -16.21
CA THR A 82 -6.77 -19.10 -14.95
C THR A 82 -5.78 -20.26 -14.96
N THR A 83 -5.34 -20.69 -13.78
CA THR A 83 -4.52 -21.88 -13.64
C THR A 83 -5.33 -23.16 -13.86
N ASP A 84 -4.70 -24.17 -14.43
CA ASP A 84 -5.22 -25.55 -14.58
C ASP A 84 -5.13 -26.35 -13.25
N ASP A 85 -5.48 -27.64 -13.28
CA ASP A 85 -5.45 -28.56 -12.13
C ASP A 85 -4.05 -28.72 -11.53
N ASN A 86 -2.99 -28.42 -12.29
CA ASN A 86 -1.60 -28.45 -11.83
C ASN A 86 -1.10 -27.07 -11.39
N GLY A 87 -2.00 -26.09 -11.26
CA GLY A 87 -1.67 -24.72 -10.92
C GLY A 87 -0.91 -23.97 -12.03
N VAL A 88 -0.90 -24.48 -13.26
CA VAL A 88 -0.14 -23.93 -14.39
C VAL A 88 -1.01 -22.96 -15.20
N PHE A 89 -0.42 -21.86 -15.64
CA PHE A 89 -1.02 -20.93 -16.58
C PHE A 89 -0.08 -20.62 -17.73
N ILE A 90 -0.64 -20.23 -18.86
CA ILE A 90 0.08 -19.77 -20.05
C ILE A 90 -0.57 -18.47 -20.52
N LEU A 91 0.26 -17.46 -20.79
CA LEU A 91 -0.12 -16.20 -21.40
C LEU A 91 0.78 -15.97 -22.61
N ASN A 92 0.15 -15.84 -23.77
CA ASN A 92 0.86 -15.56 -25.01
C ASN A 92 0.62 -14.11 -25.41
N GLU A 93 1.66 -13.48 -25.94
CA GLU A 93 1.61 -12.15 -26.55
C GLU A 93 1.09 -11.06 -25.60
N ALA A 94 1.38 -11.18 -24.29
CA ALA A 94 1.01 -10.16 -23.33
C ALA A 94 1.81 -8.88 -23.57
N SER A 95 1.12 -7.73 -23.59
CA SER A 95 1.73 -6.42 -23.70
C SER A 95 2.33 -6.03 -22.36
N VAL A 96 3.66 -5.85 -22.34
CA VAL A 96 4.44 -5.46 -21.16
C VAL A 96 5.53 -4.49 -21.59
N TYR A 97 6.31 -3.96 -20.65
CA TYR A 97 7.45 -3.10 -20.98
C TYR A 97 8.74 -3.90 -21.11
N GLU A 98 9.72 -3.36 -21.87
CA GLU A 98 11.03 -4.00 -22.07
C GLU A 98 11.72 -4.36 -20.75
N ASN A 99 11.60 -3.51 -19.74
CA ASN A 99 12.27 -3.66 -18.47
C ASN A 99 11.32 -4.01 -17.32
N PHE A 100 10.01 -4.18 -17.58
CA PHE A 100 9.05 -4.43 -16.51
C PHE A 100 7.83 -5.21 -16.99
N ALA A 101 7.58 -6.32 -16.33
CA ALA A 101 6.33 -7.07 -16.41
C ALA A 101 5.79 -7.33 -15.00
N TYR A 102 4.51 -7.09 -14.78
CA TYR A 102 3.87 -7.29 -13.49
C TYR A 102 2.68 -8.23 -13.62
N ILE A 103 2.76 -9.34 -12.89
CA ILE A 103 1.78 -10.41 -12.90
C ILE A 103 1.07 -10.43 -11.56
N LYS A 104 -0.25 -10.43 -11.57
CA LYS A 104 -1.11 -10.59 -10.40
C LYS A 104 -1.73 -11.97 -10.39
N ALA A 105 -1.88 -12.54 -9.21
CA ALA A 105 -2.57 -13.81 -8.99
C ALA A 105 -3.56 -13.64 -7.84
N SER A 106 -4.82 -13.99 -8.08
CA SER A 106 -5.88 -13.87 -7.07
C SER A 106 -6.78 -15.10 -7.04
N LYS A 107 -7.16 -15.51 -5.82
CA LYS A 107 -8.15 -16.57 -5.58
C LYS A 107 -8.87 -16.30 -4.27
N PRO A 108 -10.22 -16.48 -4.20
CA PRO A 108 -10.95 -16.41 -2.94
C PRO A 108 -10.33 -17.36 -1.88
N GLY A 109 -10.15 -16.83 -0.65
CA GLY A 109 -9.51 -17.57 0.45
C GLY A 109 -7.99 -17.40 0.54
N TYR A 110 -7.37 -16.70 -0.41
CA TYR A 110 -5.94 -16.41 -0.40
C TYR A 110 -5.67 -14.90 -0.37
N ILE A 111 -4.53 -14.51 0.16
CA ILE A 111 -3.96 -13.17 0.00
C ILE A 111 -3.47 -13.08 -1.45
N ASN A 112 -3.79 -11.98 -2.13
CA ASN A 112 -3.37 -11.79 -3.51
C ASN A 112 -1.84 -11.79 -3.61
N GLY A 113 -1.33 -12.56 -4.56
CA GLY A 113 0.09 -12.63 -4.86
C GLY A 113 0.43 -11.85 -6.12
N SER A 114 1.69 -11.49 -6.27
CA SER A 114 2.17 -10.86 -7.50
C SER A 114 3.65 -11.15 -7.74
N ARG A 115 4.08 -10.93 -8.97
CA ARG A 115 5.49 -11.03 -9.36
C ARG A 115 5.81 -9.97 -10.39
N ALA A 116 6.89 -9.25 -10.14
CA ALA A 116 7.50 -8.38 -11.15
C ALA A 116 8.81 -9.01 -11.65
N LEU A 117 9.12 -8.81 -12.91
CA LEU A 117 10.36 -9.28 -13.55
C LEU A 117 10.70 -8.40 -14.76
N ILE A 118 11.96 -8.49 -15.19
CA ILE A 118 12.39 -7.98 -16.49
C ILE A 118 12.12 -9.10 -17.50
N PRO A 119 11.20 -8.90 -18.47
CA PRO A 119 10.84 -9.96 -19.41
C PRO A 119 11.91 -10.15 -20.47
N THR A 120 12.09 -11.38 -20.93
CA THR A 120 13.00 -11.76 -22.02
C THR A 120 12.21 -12.01 -23.30
N GLU A 121 12.90 -12.09 -24.46
CA GLU A 121 12.28 -12.43 -25.77
C GLU A 121 11.73 -13.86 -25.83
N GLY A 122 12.26 -14.77 -25.00
CA GLY A 122 11.80 -16.15 -24.92
C GLY A 122 10.56 -16.32 -24.05
N ILE A 123 10.36 -17.55 -23.57
CA ILE A 123 9.29 -17.85 -22.61
C ILE A 123 9.76 -17.44 -21.21
N ASN A 124 9.01 -16.59 -20.57
CA ASN A 124 9.27 -16.13 -19.21
C ASN A 124 8.61 -17.09 -18.22
N HIS A 125 9.41 -17.66 -17.32
CA HIS A 125 8.94 -18.62 -16.32
C HIS A 125 8.67 -17.92 -15.00
N ILE A 126 7.48 -18.16 -14.43
CA ILE A 126 7.00 -17.47 -13.23
C ILE A 126 6.53 -18.49 -12.21
N ARG A 127 6.87 -18.25 -10.95
CA ARG A 127 6.30 -18.98 -9.82
C ARG A 127 5.81 -17.98 -8.77
N ILE A 128 4.53 -18.08 -8.39
CA ILE A 128 3.92 -17.26 -7.34
C ILE A 128 3.39 -18.20 -6.28
N MET A 129 3.68 -17.87 -5.02
CA MET A 129 3.12 -18.55 -3.86
C MET A 129 1.98 -17.70 -3.32
N LEU A 130 0.79 -18.30 -3.17
CA LEU A 130 -0.33 -17.67 -2.49
C LEU A 130 -0.41 -18.14 -1.04
N LEU A 131 -0.65 -17.18 -0.16
CA LEU A 131 -0.82 -17.43 1.27
C LEU A 131 -2.30 -17.45 1.62
N GLU A 132 -2.74 -18.43 2.41
CA GLU A 132 -4.13 -18.53 2.85
C GLU A 132 -4.52 -17.33 3.72
N LYS A 133 -5.76 -16.84 3.54
CA LYS A 133 -6.35 -15.81 4.40
C LYS A 133 -6.80 -16.43 5.72
N ASN A 134 -5.91 -16.46 6.70
CA ASN A 134 -6.25 -16.81 8.06
C ASN A 134 -6.70 -15.56 8.82
N ILE A 135 -7.92 -15.57 9.37
CA ILE A 135 -8.47 -14.45 10.11
C ILE A 135 -7.71 -14.35 11.45
N ALA A 136 -6.89 -13.30 11.58
CA ALA A 136 -6.17 -13.00 12.82
C ALA A 136 -7.09 -12.37 13.87
N ALA A 137 -8.01 -11.48 13.44
CA ALA A 137 -8.99 -10.85 14.31
C ALA A 137 -10.21 -10.35 13.53
N THR A 138 -11.28 -10.08 14.29
CA THR A 138 -12.41 -9.28 13.82
C THR A 138 -12.45 -8.00 14.64
N ILE A 139 -12.43 -6.85 13.97
CA ILE A 139 -12.46 -5.51 14.57
C ILE A 139 -13.69 -4.76 14.12
N GLU A 140 -14.05 -3.69 14.82
CA GLU A 140 -15.22 -2.86 14.54
C GLU A 140 -14.79 -1.51 13.95
N SER A 141 -15.47 -1.08 12.89
CA SER A 141 -15.28 0.24 12.32
C SER A 141 -15.69 1.34 13.32
N GLY A 142 -15.01 2.49 13.26
CA GLY A 142 -15.23 3.62 14.16
C GLY A 142 -14.44 3.54 15.47
N THR A 143 -13.68 2.45 15.70
CA THR A 143 -12.87 2.26 16.90
C THR A 143 -11.44 1.87 16.54
N SER A 144 -10.46 2.57 17.10
CA SER A 144 -9.05 2.18 16.93
C SER A 144 -8.78 0.81 17.52
N SER A 145 -7.99 -0.01 16.86
CA SER A 145 -7.74 -1.39 17.25
C SER A 145 -6.30 -1.79 16.91
N VAL A 146 -5.74 -2.68 17.72
CA VAL A 146 -4.44 -3.31 17.43
C VAL A 146 -4.66 -4.82 17.24
N VAL A 147 -4.22 -5.34 16.12
CA VAL A 147 -4.25 -6.78 15.83
C VAL A 147 -2.84 -7.31 15.83
N THR A 148 -2.59 -8.32 16.67
CA THR A 148 -1.27 -8.98 16.81
C THR A 148 -1.40 -10.43 16.37
N ASN A 149 -0.46 -10.92 15.55
CA ASN A 149 -0.40 -12.33 15.18
C ASN A 149 0.44 -13.14 16.17
N GLU A 150 0.47 -14.47 15.96
CA GLU A 150 1.21 -15.41 16.82
C GLU A 150 2.73 -15.16 16.84
N ASN A 151 3.28 -14.54 15.81
CA ASN A 151 4.70 -14.21 15.70
C ASN A 151 5.04 -12.85 16.33
N GLY A 152 4.06 -12.16 16.95
CA GLY A 152 4.25 -10.88 17.61
C GLY A 152 4.23 -9.67 16.67
N ALA A 153 4.02 -9.85 15.38
CA ALA A 153 3.80 -8.74 14.47
C ALA A 153 2.42 -8.11 14.74
N SER A 154 2.37 -6.79 14.80
CA SER A 154 1.15 -6.03 15.13
C SER A 154 0.85 -5.01 14.06
N VAL A 155 -0.44 -4.83 13.79
CA VAL A 155 -0.97 -3.77 12.91
C VAL A 155 -1.97 -2.97 13.72
N GLU A 156 -1.80 -1.65 13.70
CA GLU A 156 -2.70 -0.68 14.33
C GLU A 156 -3.62 -0.08 13.27
N PHE A 157 -4.91 -0.03 13.58
CA PHE A 157 -5.96 0.56 12.77
C PHE A 157 -6.53 1.76 13.53
N ASP A 158 -6.71 2.88 12.86
CA ASP A 158 -7.33 4.08 13.42
C ASP A 158 -8.85 3.98 13.53
N GLY A 159 -9.45 2.98 12.90
CA GLY A 159 -10.89 2.74 12.86
C GLY A 159 -11.61 3.38 11.67
N ASN A 160 -10.91 4.14 10.84
CA ASN A 160 -11.49 4.77 9.66
C ASN A 160 -11.36 3.83 8.47
N PHE A 161 -12.47 3.21 8.08
CA PHE A 161 -12.50 2.27 6.96
C PHE A 161 -13.41 2.80 5.85
N ILE A 162 -12.93 2.68 4.64
CA ILE A 162 -13.64 3.07 3.42
C ILE A 162 -13.89 1.80 2.60
N ASN A 163 -15.07 1.72 2.02
CA ASN A 163 -15.37 0.68 1.06
C ASN A 163 -14.69 1.04 -0.28
N ASP A 164 -13.81 0.17 -0.77
CA ASP A 164 -12.99 0.38 -1.95
C ASP A 164 -13.83 0.50 -3.25
N GLU A 165 -15.02 -0.09 -3.29
CA GLU A 165 -15.90 -0.05 -4.46
C GLU A 165 -16.80 1.20 -4.49
N THR A 166 -17.21 1.69 -3.32
CA THR A 166 -18.19 2.79 -3.21
C THR A 166 -17.57 4.10 -2.71
N GLU A 167 -16.30 4.04 -2.25
CA GLU A 167 -15.59 5.16 -1.60
C GLU A 167 -16.29 5.73 -0.36
N GLU A 168 -17.32 5.04 0.14
CA GLU A 168 -18.07 5.45 1.31
C GLU A 168 -17.45 4.89 2.59
N THR A 169 -17.65 5.59 3.71
CA THR A 169 -17.25 5.10 5.04
C THR A 169 -17.96 3.80 5.34
N TYR A 170 -17.18 2.76 5.62
CA TYR A 170 -17.73 1.46 6.01
C TYR A 170 -18.08 1.45 7.50
N THR A 171 -19.25 0.89 7.83
CA THR A 171 -19.69 0.66 9.21
C THR A 171 -19.98 -0.83 9.41
N GLY A 172 -19.39 -1.43 10.44
CA GLY A 172 -19.58 -2.83 10.79
C GLY A 172 -18.31 -3.56 11.13
N ASN A 173 -18.38 -4.89 11.13
CA ASN A 173 -17.27 -5.75 11.47
C ASN A 173 -16.35 -6.00 10.29
N ILE A 174 -15.04 -5.92 10.55
CA ILE A 174 -13.98 -6.13 9.58
C ILE A 174 -13.15 -7.33 10.01
N LYS A 175 -13.02 -8.32 9.12
CA LYS A 175 -12.14 -9.48 9.32
C LYS A 175 -10.76 -9.12 8.82
N VAL A 176 -9.78 -9.14 9.71
CA VAL A 176 -8.38 -8.83 9.40
C VAL A 176 -7.62 -10.14 9.22
N SER A 177 -6.96 -10.27 8.09
CA SER A 177 -6.03 -11.35 7.81
C SER A 177 -4.68 -10.76 7.44
N PHE A 178 -3.61 -11.17 8.09
CA PHE A 178 -2.27 -10.82 7.69
C PHE A 178 -1.29 -11.96 8.00
N HIS A 179 -0.23 -12.02 7.23
CA HIS A 179 0.79 -13.04 7.34
C HIS A 179 2.16 -12.37 7.53
N TYR A 180 2.90 -12.79 8.54
CA TYR A 180 4.26 -12.30 8.75
C TYR A 180 5.24 -13.09 7.87
N LEU A 181 5.94 -12.38 7.00
CA LEU A 181 7.02 -12.96 6.19
C LEU A 181 8.32 -12.89 6.99
N ASN A 182 8.76 -14.05 7.50
CA ASN A 182 10.00 -14.13 8.24
C ASN A 182 11.19 -13.96 7.28
N PRO A 183 12.07 -12.97 7.48
CA PRO A 183 13.25 -12.77 6.62
C PRO A 183 14.27 -13.91 6.67
N GLU A 184 14.22 -14.75 7.71
CA GLU A 184 15.07 -15.95 7.85
C GLU A 184 14.48 -17.18 7.14
N ASP A 185 13.22 -17.13 6.68
CA ASP A 185 12.59 -18.24 5.96
C ASP A 185 13.17 -18.32 4.53
N SER A 186 13.61 -19.51 4.14
CA SER A 186 14.07 -19.80 2.78
C SER A 186 13.00 -19.54 1.70
N ASN A 187 11.73 -19.58 2.05
CA ASN A 187 10.59 -19.31 1.16
C ASN A 187 10.18 -17.82 1.11
N MET A 188 10.78 -16.96 1.93
CA MET A 188 10.40 -15.55 2.06
C MET A 188 10.31 -14.84 0.70
N THR A 189 11.30 -15.03 -0.18
CA THR A 189 11.31 -14.42 -1.52
C THR A 189 10.19 -14.92 -2.43
N SER A 190 9.71 -16.16 -2.23
CA SER A 190 8.60 -16.74 -2.98
C SER A 190 7.24 -16.26 -2.47
N GLN A 191 7.16 -15.94 -1.19
CA GLN A 191 5.95 -15.44 -0.52
C GLN A 191 5.76 -13.93 -0.74
N MET A 192 6.86 -13.20 -0.96
CA MET A 192 6.84 -11.74 -1.07
C MET A 192 6.16 -11.33 -2.39
N PRO A 193 5.15 -10.42 -2.33
CA PRO A 193 4.51 -9.90 -3.53
C PRO A 193 5.42 -8.91 -4.27
N GLY A 194 5.29 -8.86 -5.59
CA GLY A 194 6.00 -7.91 -6.44
C GLY A 194 7.52 -8.10 -6.47
N MET A 195 8.22 -6.98 -6.40
CA MET A 195 9.67 -6.88 -6.24
C MET A 195 9.99 -5.72 -5.30
N LEU A 196 11.20 -5.74 -4.71
CA LEU A 196 11.69 -4.64 -3.88
C LEU A 196 12.23 -3.48 -4.74
N TYR A 197 11.35 -2.87 -5.51
CA TYR A 197 11.64 -1.79 -6.41
C TYR A 197 10.56 -0.71 -6.29
N ALA A 198 10.96 0.55 -6.18
CA ALA A 198 10.06 1.69 -6.11
C ALA A 198 10.74 2.95 -6.67
N ALA A 199 9.96 3.94 -7.03
CA ALA A 199 10.43 5.29 -7.26
C ALA A 199 10.25 6.14 -6.01
N ASN A 200 11.20 7.04 -5.74
CA ASN A 200 11.04 8.06 -4.69
C ASN A 200 10.20 9.24 -5.21
N ALA A 201 9.98 10.26 -4.36
CA ALA A 201 9.22 11.45 -4.72
C ALA A 201 9.85 12.26 -5.88
N ASP A 202 11.14 12.09 -6.14
CA ASP A 202 11.85 12.74 -7.24
C ASP A 202 11.88 11.88 -8.51
N ASN A 203 11.07 10.81 -8.54
CA ASN A 203 10.99 9.82 -9.63
C ASN A 203 12.29 9.05 -9.90
N GLU A 204 13.18 8.97 -8.90
CA GLU A 204 14.41 8.20 -9.01
C GLU A 204 14.17 6.74 -8.55
N GLU A 205 14.71 5.80 -9.30
CA GLU A 205 14.64 4.37 -8.98
C GLU A 205 15.38 4.04 -7.68
N ARG A 206 14.73 3.23 -6.84
CA ARG A 206 15.28 2.78 -5.55
C ARG A 206 15.01 1.29 -5.34
N MET A 207 16.03 0.59 -4.88
CA MET A 207 15.88 -0.76 -4.34
C MET A 207 15.48 -0.65 -2.87
N LEU A 208 14.35 -1.25 -2.50
CA LEU A 208 13.91 -1.33 -1.11
C LEU A 208 14.63 -2.46 -0.39
N GLN A 209 15.01 -2.23 0.85
CA GLN A 209 15.50 -3.27 1.74
C GLN A 209 14.44 -3.56 2.79
N THR A 210 14.10 -4.84 2.96
CA THR A 210 13.14 -5.27 3.99
C THR A 210 13.83 -6.07 5.08
N PHE A 211 13.39 -5.88 6.32
CA PHE A 211 13.76 -6.70 7.49
C PHE A 211 12.60 -7.57 7.95
N GLY A 212 11.57 -7.69 7.16
CA GLY A 212 10.35 -8.44 7.35
C GLY A 212 9.19 -7.74 6.68
N LEU A 213 8.20 -8.49 6.26
CA LEU A 213 6.99 -7.99 5.58
C LEU A 213 5.75 -8.65 6.18
N SER A 214 4.67 -7.90 6.24
CA SER A 214 3.36 -8.44 6.59
C SER A 214 2.36 -8.11 5.48
N PRO A 215 2.23 -8.99 4.45
CA PRO A 215 1.16 -8.84 3.50
C PRO A 215 -0.18 -8.97 4.23
N MET A 216 -1.08 -8.04 3.99
CA MET A 216 -2.33 -7.88 4.70
C MET A 216 -3.52 -7.90 3.74
N SER A 217 -4.63 -8.44 4.22
CA SER A 217 -5.93 -8.32 3.57
C SER A 217 -6.98 -7.99 4.62
N ALA A 218 -7.74 -6.92 4.40
CA ALA A 218 -8.94 -6.63 5.16
C ALA A 218 -10.16 -7.06 4.32
N THR A 219 -11.10 -7.76 4.93
CA THR A 219 -12.34 -8.20 4.26
C THR A 219 -13.54 -7.75 5.08
N PHE A 220 -14.45 -7.05 4.44
CA PHE A 220 -15.70 -6.63 5.04
C PHE A 220 -16.65 -7.82 5.14
N GLY A 221 -17.21 -8.05 6.33
CA GLY A 221 -18.20 -9.11 6.54
C GLY A 221 -19.60 -8.54 6.33
N PHE A 222 -20.30 -8.99 5.29
CA PHE A 222 -21.75 -8.84 5.29
C PHE A 222 -22.30 -9.84 6.31
N ALA A 223 -23.03 -9.35 7.31
CA ALA A 223 -23.88 -10.20 8.12
C ALA A 223 -25.05 -10.64 7.21
N GLY A 224 -24.89 -11.80 6.56
CA GLY A 224 -25.99 -12.43 5.86
C GLY A 224 -27.03 -12.87 6.87
N HIS A 225 -28.27 -12.45 6.68
CA HIS A 225 -29.47 -13.04 7.29
C HIS A 225 -29.73 -14.41 6.68
#